data_1448458dca4ea6cb493640a1955e8689
#
_entry.id   1448458dca4ea6cb493640a1955e8689
#
_cell.length_a   1.000
_cell.length_b   1.000
_cell.length_c   1.000
_cell.angle_alpha   90.00
_cell.angle_beta   90.00
_cell.angle_gamma   90.00
#
_symmetry.space_group_name_H-M   'P 1'
#
loop_
_entity.id
_entity.type
_entity.pdbx_description
1 polymer ?
#
loop_
_entity_poly.entity_id
_entity_poly.type
_entity_poly.pdbx_seq_one_letter_code
_entity_poly.pdbx_strand_id
1 'polypeptide(L)'
;FKENNSDLHDIPKKLVFQLNDTHPTVTVAELMRILMDEEGMEWDEAWEITTHTCAYTNHTIMAEALENWPIELFSRLLPRVYQIIEEINRRYVAEIEAKYPGDQSKVKNMAILYDGQVKMAHLAIAGSFSVNGVAKLHTEILEKRELKDFYEMRPEQFNNKTNGITQRRFLLHANPLLSNWVTDKIGDEWITDLSQMSKLKVYVDDAKCQQEFMNIKYQNKIRLANYIKEHNGIDVDPRSIFDVQVKRLHEYKRQLLNILHVMYLYNELKTNPGMDIVPRTFIFGAKAAAGYKRAKLTIKLINSVADVINNDASINGKIKVVFIENYRVSNAEIIF
;
A
#
# COMPACT_ATOMS: atom_id res chain seq x y z
N PHE A 1 1.77 -1.19 29.67
CA PHE A 1 2.13 0.18 30.07
C PHE A 1 2.14 0.33 31.58
N LYS A 2 1.08 -0.04 32.28
CA LYS A 2 0.89 0.10 33.74
C LYS A 2 1.98 -0.56 34.60
N GLU A 3 2.53 -1.68 34.18
CA GLU A 3 3.62 -2.37 34.90
C GLU A 3 4.90 -1.52 35.03
N ASN A 4 5.12 -0.63 34.07
CA ASN A 4 6.33 0.18 33.96
C ASN A 4 6.11 1.69 34.19
N ASN A 5 4.86 2.13 34.36
CA ASN A 5 4.49 3.53 34.49
C ASN A 5 3.30 3.70 35.43
N SER A 6 3.40 4.63 36.35
CA SER A 6 2.37 4.89 37.35
C SER A 6 1.30 5.89 36.92
N ASP A 7 1.58 6.71 35.89
CA ASP A 7 0.70 7.79 35.44
C ASP A 7 0.27 7.55 33.98
N LEU A 8 -1.04 7.39 33.78
CA LEU A 8 -1.62 7.19 32.45
C LEU A 8 -1.57 8.46 31.58
N HIS A 9 -1.41 9.65 32.15
CA HIS A 9 -1.20 10.90 31.39
C HIS A 9 0.15 10.90 30.64
N ASP A 10 1.05 9.99 31.00
CA ASP A 10 2.30 9.80 30.26
C ASP A 10 2.13 8.94 28.98
N ILE A 11 0.96 8.37 28.74
CA ILE A 11 0.70 7.57 27.52
C ILE A 11 1.09 8.34 26.25
N PRO A 12 0.64 9.58 26.00
CA PRO A 12 0.98 10.30 24.77
C PRO A 12 2.47 10.59 24.60
N LYS A 13 3.25 10.60 25.70
CA LYS A 13 4.70 10.84 25.67
C LYS A 13 5.50 9.58 25.35
N LYS A 14 4.91 8.41 25.56
CA LYS A 14 5.62 7.12 25.51
C LYS A 14 5.07 6.15 24.47
N LEU A 15 3.82 6.33 24.04
CA LEU A 15 3.13 5.46 23.07
C LEU A 15 2.53 6.27 21.93
N VAL A 16 2.51 5.65 20.76
CA VAL A 16 1.72 6.09 19.61
C VAL A 16 1.00 4.89 19.01
N PHE A 17 -0.29 5.01 18.78
CA PHE A 17 -1.07 4.06 18.01
C PHE A 17 -1.21 4.57 16.58
N GLN A 18 -0.38 4.03 15.68
CA GLN A 18 -0.46 4.35 14.26
C GLN A 18 -1.57 3.53 13.60
N LEU A 19 -2.68 4.17 13.30
CA LEU A 19 -3.79 3.57 12.57
C LEU A 19 -3.41 3.42 11.10
N ASN A 20 -3.03 2.20 10.72
CA ASN A 20 -2.65 1.90 9.36
C ASN A 20 -3.91 1.61 8.53
N ASP A 21 -4.37 2.62 7.80
CA ASP A 21 -5.72 2.72 7.24
C ASP A 21 -6.80 2.75 8.35
N THR A 22 -8.04 2.49 7.99
CA THR A 22 -9.18 2.52 8.91
C THR A 22 -9.40 1.21 9.66
N HIS A 23 -8.69 0.14 9.31
CA HIS A 23 -8.87 -1.20 9.91
C HIS A 23 -8.77 -1.21 11.43
N PRO A 24 -7.82 -0.50 12.08
CA PRO A 24 -7.73 -0.43 13.53
C PRO A 24 -8.44 0.79 14.14
N THR A 25 -9.32 1.50 13.45
CA THR A 25 -9.91 2.78 13.92
C THR A 25 -10.73 2.63 15.20
N VAL A 26 -11.31 1.46 15.47
CA VAL A 26 -12.02 1.19 16.75
C VAL A 26 -11.12 1.46 17.95
N THR A 27 -9.79 1.43 17.78
CA THR A 27 -8.81 1.79 18.82
C THR A 27 -9.13 3.13 19.49
N VAL A 28 -9.63 4.13 18.74
CA VAL A 28 -9.99 5.45 19.30
C VAL A 28 -11.06 5.30 20.37
N ALA A 29 -12.16 4.62 20.07
CA ALA A 29 -13.26 4.44 21.01
C ALA A 29 -12.94 3.40 22.10
N GLU A 30 -12.17 2.38 21.78
CA GLU A 30 -11.76 1.37 22.75
C GLU A 30 -10.76 1.93 23.78
N LEU A 31 -9.83 2.79 23.35
CA LEU A 31 -8.95 3.48 24.30
C LEU A 31 -9.75 4.37 25.24
N MET A 32 -10.73 5.10 24.73
CA MET A 32 -11.68 5.87 25.57
C MET A 32 -12.41 4.97 26.56
N ARG A 33 -12.91 3.82 26.11
CA ARG A 33 -13.60 2.86 26.98
C ARG A 33 -12.70 2.39 28.13
N ILE A 34 -11.47 2.00 27.80
CA ILE A 34 -10.51 1.54 28.81
C ILE A 34 -10.23 2.65 29.83
N LEU A 35 -9.89 3.85 29.36
CA LEU A 35 -9.55 4.97 30.23
C LEU A 35 -10.74 5.39 31.13
N MET A 36 -11.95 5.38 30.62
CA MET A 36 -13.14 5.78 31.38
C MET A 36 -13.70 4.65 32.23
N ASP A 37 -13.97 3.48 31.62
CA ASP A 37 -14.73 2.42 32.28
C ASP A 37 -13.85 1.53 33.18
N GLU A 38 -12.56 1.37 32.87
CA GLU A 38 -11.64 0.54 33.63
C GLU A 38 -10.70 1.35 34.54
N GLU A 39 -10.30 2.55 34.11
CA GLU A 39 -9.38 3.41 34.85
C GLU A 39 -10.08 4.56 35.59
N GLY A 40 -11.38 4.78 35.36
CA GLY A 40 -12.20 5.76 36.06
C GLY A 40 -11.92 7.22 35.70
N MET A 41 -11.34 7.48 34.52
CA MET A 41 -11.07 8.84 34.06
C MET A 41 -12.34 9.55 33.59
N GLU A 42 -12.38 10.86 33.76
CA GLU A 42 -13.41 11.70 33.16
C GLU A 42 -13.22 11.80 31.63
N TRP A 43 -14.31 12.11 30.91
CA TRP A 43 -14.31 12.15 29.45
C TRP A 43 -13.22 13.02 28.85
N ASP A 44 -13.09 14.24 29.33
CA ASP A 44 -12.19 15.24 28.71
C ASP A 44 -10.72 14.84 28.88
N GLU A 45 -10.38 14.27 30.03
CA GLU A 45 -9.07 13.72 30.33
C GLU A 45 -8.74 12.50 29.43
N ALA A 46 -9.65 11.54 29.34
CA ALA A 46 -9.50 10.38 28.47
C ALA A 46 -9.40 10.77 27.00
N TRP A 47 -10.17 11.78 26.57
CA TRP A 47 -10.15 12.28 25.20
C TRP A 47 -8.84 12.98 24.85
N GLU A 48 -8.29 13.77 25.75
CA GLU A 48 -6.97 14.39 25.59
C GLU A 48 -5.88 13.34 25.40
N ILE A 49 -5.84 12.30 26.24
CA ILE A 49 -4.90 11.20 26.10
C ILE A 49 -5.08 10.49 24.77
N THR A 50 -6.33 10.16 24.39
CA THR A 50 -6.63 9.41 23.17
C THR A 50 -6.20 10.18 21.91
N THR A 51 -6.59 11.45 21.82
CA THR A 51 -6.28 12.29 20.64
C THR A 51 -4.81 12.63 20.49
N HIS A 52 -4.01 12.56 21.56
CA HIS A 52 -2.56 12.74 21.51
C HIS A 52 -1.79 11.42 21.39
N THR A 53 -2.49 10.28 21.37
CA THR A 53 -1.87 8.94 21.24
C THR A 53 -2.11 8.31 19.89
N CYS A 54 -3.24 8.62 19.23
CA CYS A 54 -3.61 8.04 17.94
C CYS A 54 -3.12 8.92 16.77
N ALA A 55 -2.60 8.27 15.72
CA ALA A 55 -2.26 8.89 14.46
C ALA A 55 -2.80 8.03 13.30
N TYR A 56 -3.27 8.65 12.22
CA TYR A 56 -3.95 7.97 11.12
C TYR A 56 -3.21 8.13 9.80
N THR A 57 -2.94 7.02 9.14
CA THR A 57 -2.43 6.98 7.77
C THR A 57 -3.54 6.57 6.81
N ASN A 58 -3.91 7.45 5.88
CA ASN A 58 -4.84 7.13 4.80
C ASN A 58 -4.09 6.54 3.60
N HIS A 59 -4.61 5.44 3.03
CA HIS A 59 -4.03 4.75 1.87
C HIS A 59 -4.87 4.85 0.60
N THR A 60 -6.10 5.38 0.67
CA THR A 60 -7.02 5.42 -0.47
C THR A 60 -7.62 6.79 -0.69
N ILE A 61 -7.89 7.12 -1.99
CA ILE A 61 -8.69 8.27 -2.40
C ILE A 61 -10.05 7.86 -2.98
N MET A 62 -10.33 6.55 -3.05
CA MET A 62 -11.55 6.03 -3.66
C MET A 62 -12.65 5.98 -2.61
N ALA A 63 -13.72 6.74 -2.80
CA ALA A 63 -14.84 6.81 -1.85
C ALA A 63 -15.45 5.44 -1.55
N GLU A 64 -15.54 4.55 -2.55
CA GLU A 64 -16.03 3.18 -2.39
C GLU A 64 -15.10 2.27 -1.56
N ALA A 65 -13.86 2.67 -1.37
CA ALA A 65 -12.89 1.93 -0.55
C ALA A 65 -12.79 2.47 0.89
N LEU A 66 -13.51 3.55 1.22
CA LEU A 66 -13.62 4.04 2.59
C LEU A 66 -14.53 3.11 3.41
N GLU A 67 -14.02 2.65 4.54
CA GLU A 67 -14.71 1.71 5.41
C GLU A 67 -15.86 2.37 6.14
N ASN A 68 -17.08 1.82 5.96
CA ASN A 68 -18.29 2.22 6.64
C ASN A 68 -18.98 0.99 7.21
N TRP A 69 -19.56 1.11 8.40
CA TRP A 69 -20.29 0.05 9.07
C TRP A 69 -21.74 0.47 9.32
N PRO A 70 -22.73 -0.38 8.99
CA PRO A 70 -24.13 -0.09 9.38
C PRO A 70 -24.22 0.10 10.89
N ILE A 71 -24.87 1.18 11.33
CA ILE A 71 -25.07 1.48 12.76
C ILE A 71 -25.78 0.32 13.47
N GLU A 72 -26.82 -0.25 12.84
CA GLU A 72 -27.57 -1.37 13.41
C GLU A 72 -26.65 -2.58 13.73
N LEU A 73 -25.74 -2.92 12.82
CA LEU A 73 -24.78 -4.01 13.04
C LEU A 73 -23.78 -3.65 14.15
N PHE A 74 -23.19 -2.46 14.05
CA PHE A 74 -22.13 -2.02 14.95
C PHE A 74 -22.63 -1.87 16.40
N SER A 75 -23.77 -1.21 16.59
CA SER A 75 -24.36 -0.99 17.91
C SER A 75 -24.79 -2.29 18.61
N ARG A 76 -25.22 -3.29 17.82
CA ARG A 76 -25.58 -4.61 18.35
C ARG A 76 -24.35 -5.42 18.79
N LEU A 77 -23.25 -5.37 18.01
CA LEU A 77 -22.04 -6.15 18.28
C LEU A 77 -21.17 -5.51 19.37
N LEU A 78 -21.06 -4.20 19.38
CA LEU A 78 -20.17 -3.43 20.28
C LEU A 78 -20.93 -2.28 20.94
N PRO A 79 -21.96 -2.56 21.78
CA PRO A 79 -22.89 -1.53 22.26
C PRO A 79 -22.18 -0.44 23.07
N ARG A 80 -21.22 -0.77 23.92
CA ARG A 80 -20.52 0.25 24.72
C ARG A 80 -19.58 1.11 23.87
N VAL A 81 -18.83 0.50 22.97
CA VAL A 81 -17.98 1.23 22.01
C VAL A 81 -18.82 2.15 21.12
N TYR A 82 -19.99 1.68 20.70
CA TYR A 82 -20.91 2.51 19.92
C TYR A 82 -21.41 3.73 20.69
N GLN A 83 -21.81 3.59 21.97
CA GLN A 83 -22.17 4.72 22.82
C GLN A 83 -21.06 5.77 22.93
N ILE A 84 -19.82 5.33 23.00
CA ILE A 84 -18.65 6.23 23.02
C ILE A 84 -18.52 6.95 21.66
N ILE A 85 -18.70 6.23 20.55
CA ILE A 85 -18.68 6.84 19.20
C ILE A 85 -19.84 7.86 19.05
N GLU A 86 -21.02 7.58 19.57
CA GLU A 86 -22.13 8.55 19.57
C GLU A 86 -21.75 9.85 20.29
N GLU A 87 -21.14 9.75 21.46
CA GLU A 87 -20.72 10.93 22.22
C GLU A 87 -19.55 11.66 21.54
N ILE A 88 -18.56 10.92 20.95
CA ILE A 88 -17.51 11.54 20.12
C ILE A 88 -18.16 12.31 18.97
N ASN A 89 -19.09 11.69 18.25
CA ASN A 89 -19.77 12.33 17.12
C ASN A 89 -20.54 13.56 17.57
N ARG A 90 -21.30 13.50 18.67
CA ARG A 90 -22.05 14.63 19.20
C ARG A 90 -21.15 15.83 19.49
N ARG A 91 -20.02 15.60 20.17
CA ARG A 91 -19.05 16.66 20.50
C ARG A 91 -18.36 17.19 19.25
N TYR A 92 -17.98 16.31 18.33
CA TYR A 92 -17.32 16.69 17.09
C TYR A 92 -18.25 17.52 16.17
N VAL A 93 -19.52 17.14 16.05
CA VAL A 93 -20.53 17.94 15.33
C VAL A 93 -20.71 19.31 15.96
N ALA A 94 -20.78 19.40 17.29
CA ALA A 94 -20.87 20.69 17.97
C ALA A 94 -19.66 21.60 17.71
N GLU A 95 -18.44 21.01 17.61
CA GLU A 95 -17.24 21.75 17.23
C GLU A 95 -17.30 22.26 15.77
N ILE A 96 -17.81 21.43 14.83
CA ILE A 96 -18.02 21.84 13.43
C ILE A 96 -19.02 22.99 13.36
N GLU A 97 -20.16 22.88 14.03
CA GLU A 97 -21.20 23.92 14.05
C GLU A 97 -20.72 25.23 14.68
N ALA A 98 -19.90 25.14 15.72
CA ALA A 98 -19.28 26.33 16.35
C ALA A 98 -18.31 27.03 15.39
N LYS A 99 -17.52 26.29 14.61
CA LYS A 99 -16.57 26.86 13.66
C LYS A 99 -17.23 27.34 12.36
N TYR A 100 -18.29 26.65 11.91
CA TYR A 100 -19.02 26.95 10.67
C TYR A 100 -20.54 27.09 10.92
N PRO A 101 -20.98 28.18 11.59
CA PRO A 101 -22.36 28.34 11.95
C PRO A 101 -23.33 28.29 10.75
N GLY A 102 -24.32 27.39 10.80
CA GLY A 102 -25.35 27.24 9.76
C GLY A 102 -24.94 26.45 8.53
N ASP A 103 -23.68 26.00 8.43
CA ASP A 103 -23.20 25.18 7.29
C ASP A 103 -23.47 23.70 7.50
N GLN A 104 -24.72 23.29 7.17
CA GLN A 104 -25.12 21.88 7.25
C GLN A 104 -24.36 20.96 6.30
N SER A 105 -23.74 21.49 5.25
CA SER A 105 -22.94 20.67 4.34
C SER A 105 -21.63 20.22 5.01
N LYS A 106 -21.00 21.07 5.79
CA LYS A 106 -19.82 20.72 6.60
C LYS A 106 -20.16 19.64 7.63
N VAL A 107 -21.28 19.75 8.33
CA VAL A 107 -21.73 18.71 9.27
C VAL A 107 -21.93 17.39 8.53
N LYS A 108 -22.65 17.38 7.42
CA LYS A 108 -22.88 16.17 6.60
C LYS A 108 -21.56 15.52 6.13
N ASN A 109 -20.63 16.33 5.68
CA ASN A 109 -19.36 15.83 5.10
C ASN A 109 -18.40 15.31 6.16
N MET A 110 -18.47 15.80 7.40
CA MET A 110 -17.49 15.51 8.44
C MET A 110 -18.00 14.65 9.59
N ALA A 111 -19.32 14.56 9.79
CA ALA A 111 -19.92 13.74 10.85
C ALA A 111 -19.46 12.28 10.78
N ILE A 112 -19.18 11.69 11.95
CA ILE A 112 -18.78 10.28 12.08
C ILE A 112 -19.98 9.37 11.86
N LEU A 113 -21.16 9.76 12.42
CA LEU A 113 -22.41 9.05 12.24
C LEU A 113 -23.28 9.82 11.26
N TYR A 114 -23.49 9.26 10.09
CA TYR A 114 -24.34 9.86 9.07
C TYR A 114 -24.95 8.80 8.14
N ASP A 115 -26.21 8.99 7.75
CA ASP A 115 -26.94 8.12 6.81
C ASP A 115 -26.93 6.63 7.23
N GLY A 116 -27.16 6.38 8.52
CA GLY A 116 -27.20 5.03 9.08
C GLY A 116 -25.84 4.30 9.13
N GLN A 117 -24.75 5.01 8.92
CA GLN A 117 -23.40 4.45 8.86
C GLN A 117 -22.47 5.06 9.92
N VAL A 118 -21.53 4.25 10.42
CA VAL A 118 -20.33 4.67 11.14
C VAL A 118 -19.21 4.84 10.12
N LYS A 119 -18.75 6.08 9.92
CA LYS A 119 -17.69 6.40 8.96
C LYS A 119 -16.33 6.31 9.65
N MET A 120 -15.60 5.23 9.40
CA MET A 120 -14.37 4.93 10.13
C MET A 120 -13.26 5.94 9.86
N ALA A 121 -13.09 6.43 8.64
CA ALA A 121 -12.11 7.48 8.34
C ALA A 121 -12.38 8.78 9.12
N HIS A 122 -13.65 9.16 9.27
CA HIS A 122 -14.02 10.35 10.03
C HIS A 122 -13.72 10.19 11.53
N LEU A 123 -13.99 9.00 12.09
CA LEU A 123 -13.62 8.67 13.47
C LEU A 123 -12.09 8.71 13.67
N ALA A 124 -11.32 8.13 12.73
CA ALA A 124 -9.88 8.15 12.77
C ALA A 124 -9.32 9.57 12.77
N ILE A 125 -9.86 10.46 11.91
CA ILE A 125 -9.44 11.86 11.82
C ILE A 125 -9.79 12.62 13.09
N ALA A 126 -11.02 12.45 13.61
CA ALA A 126 -11.44 13.13 14.83
C ALA A 126 -10.58 12.75 16.05
N GLY A 127 -10.15 11.48 16.13
CA GLY A 127 -9.41 10.92 17.26
C GLY A 127 -7.89 10.94 17.13
N SER A 128 -7.31 11.53 16.07
CA SER A 128 -5.86 11.48 15.83
C SER A 128 -5.21 12.86 15.86
N PHE A 129 -3.98 12.94 16.39
CA PHE A 129 -3.20 14.18 16.33
C PHE A 129 -2.57 14.43 14.94
N SER A 130 -2.43 13.38 14.13
CA SER A 130 -1.78 13.45 12.82
C SER A 130 -2.52 12.58 11.81
N VAL A 131 -2.74 13.13 10.62
CA VAL A 131 -3.31 12.43 9.46
C VAL A 131 -2.33 12.58 8.31
N ASN A 132 -1.82 11.46 7.79
CA ASN A 132 -0.92 11.53 6.65
C ASN A 132 -1.43 10.79 5.42
N GLY A 133 -1.14 11.36 4.25
CA GLY A 133 -1.13 10.63 3.00
C GLY A 133 0.21 9.91 2.78
N VAL A 134 0.29 9.06 1.73
CA VAL A 134 1.42 8.17 1.50
C VAL A 134 2.26 8.51 0.27
N ALA A 135 1.98 9.64 -0.36
CA ALA A 135 2.77 10.26 -1.42
C ALA A 135 2.38 11.74 -1.53
N LYS A 136 3.26 12.59 -2.03
CA LYS A 136 2.99 14.05 -2.16
C LYS A 136 1.67 14.31 -2.88
N LEU A 137 1.49 13.76 -4.08
CA LEU A 137 0.26 13.92 -4.86
C LEU A 137 -0.98 13.35 -4.11
N HIS A 138 -0.84 12.21 -3.45
CA HIS A 138 -1.91 11.63 -2.66
C HIS A 138 -2.34 12.57 -1.53
N THR A 139 -1.39 13.11 -0.79
CA THR A 139 -1.65 14.06 0.30
C THR A 139 -2.33 15.33 -0.23
N GLU A 140 -1.85 15.89 -1.35
CA GLU A 140 -2.48 17.06 -1.97
C GLU A 140 -3.93 16.79 -2.41
N ILE A 141 -4.24 15.58 -2.88
CA ILE A 141 -5.61 15.18 -3.23
C ILE A 141 -6.48 15.10 -1.97
N LEU A 142 -5.96 14.51 -0.89
CA LEU A 142 -6.68 14.47 0.39
C LEU A 142 -7.01 15.88 0.89
N GLU A 143 -6.03 16.78 0.93
CA GLU A 143 -6.17 18.14 1.44
C GLU A 143 -7.10 19.02 0.59
N LYS A 144 -7.03 18.87 -0.75
CA LYS A 144 -7.74 19.76 -1.68
C LYS A 144 -9.10 19.22 -2.14
N ARG A 145 -9.36 17.91 -1.96
CA ARG A 145 -10.55 17.25 -2.49
C ARG A 145 -11.23 16.33 -1.48
N GLU A 146 -10.65 15.15 -1.21
CA GLU A 146 -11.34 14.07 -0.51
C GLU A 146 -11.61 14.38 0.97
N LEU A 147 -10.67 15.02 1.65
CA LEU A 147 -10.75 15.40 3.06
C LEU A 147 -10.64 16.92 3.25
N LYS A 148 -11.02 17.69 2.23
CA LYS A 148 -10.88 19.16 2.21
C LYS A 148 -11.51 19.81 3.44
N ASP A 149 -12.70 19.42 3.84
CA ASP A 149 -13.41 20.03 4.97
C ASP A 149 -12.67 19.78 6.30
N PHE A 150 -12.06 18.60 6.46
CA PHE A 150 -11.22 18.29 7.62
C PHE A 150 -9.91 19.09 7.60
N TYR A 151 -9.28 19.20 6.43
CA TYR A 151 -8.08 20.02 6.26
C TYR A 151 -8.33 21.50 6.56
N GLU A 152 -9.43 22.08 6.07
CA GLU A 152 -9.83 23.46 6.37
C GLU A 152 -10.10 23.65 7.86
N MET A 153 -10.59 22.61 8.55
CA MET A 153 -10.87 22.68 9.98
C MET A 153 -9.58 22.64 10.83
N ARG A 154 -8.62 21.75 10.48
CA ARG A 154 -7.37 21.53 11.23
C ARG A 154 -6.21 21.28 10.27
N PRO A 155 -5.70 22.30 9.55
CA PRO A 155 -4.65 22.10 8.54
C PRO A 155 -3.34 21.55 9.13
N GLU A 156 -3.02 21.90 10.37
CA GLU A 156 -1.82 21.44 11.08
C GLU A 156 -1.81 19.92 11.35
N GLN A 157 -2.96 19.27 11.30
CA GLN A 157 -3.11 17.83 11.50
C GLN A 157 -2.58 17.03 10.29
N PHE A 158 -2.60 17.63 9.08
CA PHE A 158 -2.30 16.94 7.84
C PHE A 158 -0.83 17.04 7.46
N ASN A 159 -0.27 15.94 6.98
CA ASN A 159 1.10 15.89 6.50
C ASN A 159 1.31 14.74 5.51
N ASN A 160 2.46 14.73 4.83
CA ASN A 160 2.85 13.67 3.90
C ASN A 160 3.96 12.80 4.49
N LYS A 161 3.80 11.48 4.36
CA LYS A 161 4.84 10.49 4.59
C LYS A 161 4.90 9.57 3.37
N THR A 162 5.80 9.87 2.44
CA THR A 162 5.96 9.08 1.21
C THR A 162 6.34 7.65 1.55
N ASN A 163 5.58 6.69 0.98
CA ASN A 163 5.95 5.28 1.07
C ASN A 163 7.33 5.04 0.49
N GLY A 164 8.05 4.09 1.06
CA GLY A 164 9.35 3.70 0.60
C GLY A 164 9.62 2.22 0.88
N ILE A 165 10.82 1.79 0.47
CA ILE A 165 11.38 0.48 0.77
C ILE A 165 12.72 0.67 1.46
N THR A 166 13.14 -0.31 2.24
CA THR A 166 14.48 -0.29 2.83
C THR A 166 15.51 -0.93 1.90
N GLN A 167 16.63 -0.22 1.68
CA GLN A 167 17.78 -0.72 0.92
C GLN A 167 18.42 -1.95 1.58
N ARG A 168 18.26 -2.13 2.89
CA ARG A 168 18.77 -3.30 3.61
C ARG A 168 18.05 -4.57 3.15
N ARG A 169 16.72 -4.57 3.04
CA ARG A 169 16.00 -5.73 2.51
C ARG A 169 16.15 -5.88 1.01
N PHE A 170 15.86 -4.81 0.24
CA PHE A 170 15.67 -4.91 -1.22
C PHE A 170 16.98 -4.73 -2.04
N LEU A 171 18.10 -4.35 -1.41
CA LEU A 171 19.40 -4.33 -2.06
C LEU A 171 20.39 -5.24 -1.33
N LEU A 172 20.72 -4.96 -0.06
CA LEU A 172 21.74 -5.70 0.67
C LEU A 172 21.41 -7.19 0.78
N HIS A 173 20.19 -7.52 1.20
CA HIS A 173 19.73 -8.89 1.40
C HIS A 173 19.28 -9.57 0.10
N ALA A 174 18.43 -8.89 -0.68
CA ALA A 174 17.79 -9.49 -1.85
C ALA A 174 18.74 -9.66 -3.05
N ASN A 175 19.73 -8.77 -3.21
CA ASN A 175 20.62 -8.69 -4.35
C ASN A 175 22.10 -8.63 -3.94
N PRO A 176 22.67 -9.73 -3.41
CA PRO A 176 24.06 -9.75 -2.95
C PRO A 176 25.08 -9.42 -4.04
N LEU A 177 24.83 -9.81 -5.30
CA LEU A 177 25.73 -9.47 -6.41
C LEU A 177 25.83 -7.96 -6.60
N LEU A 178 24.70 -7.25 -6.58
CA LEU A 178 24.68 -5.80 -6.73
C LEU A 178 25.21 -5.11 -5.48
N SER A 179 24.81 -5.55 -4.28
CA SER A 179 25.27 -4.94 -3.04
C SER A 179 26.79 -5.05 -2.85
N ASN A 180 27.39 -6.19 -3.19
CA ASN A 180 28.84 -6.37 -3.16
C ASN A 180 29.51 -5.43 -4.17
N TRP A 181 29.02 -5.37 -5.40
CA TRP A 181 29.54 -4.48 -6.43
C TRP A 181 29.47 -3.00 -6.01
N VAL A 182 28.36 -2.58 -5.41
CA VAL A 182 28.21 -1.21 -4.86
C VAL A 182 29.22 -0.96 -3.75
N THR A 183 29.35 -1.88 -2.81
CA THR A 183 30.29 -1.76 -1.69
C THR A 183 31.74 -1.69 -2.15
N ASP A 184 32.10 -2.47 -3.15
CA ASP A 184 33.44 -2.42 -3.76
C ASP A 184 33.77 -1.07 -4.41
N LYS A 185 32.76 -0.38 -4.94
CA LYS A 185 32.93 0.92 -5.62
C LYS A 185 32.92 2.11 -4.68
N ILE A 186 32.06 2.12 -3.65
CA ILE A 186 31.78 3.32 -2.84
C ILE A 186 31.87 3.10 -1.32
N GLY A 187 32.24 1.90 -0.85
CA GLY A 187 32.22 1.55 0.58
C GLY A 187 30.83 1.11 1.03
N ASP A 188 30.65 0.82 2.32
CA ASP A 188 29.45 0.23 2.91
C ASP A 188 28.53 1.25 3.60
N GLU A 189 28.89 2.52 3.65
CA GLU A 189 28.11 3.58 4.28
C GLU A 189 26.68 3.70 3.74
N TRP A 190 26.46 3.32 2.47
CA TRP A 190 25.13 3.33 1.83
C TRP A 190 24.11 2.44 2.56
N ILE A 191 24.54 1.47 3.33
CA ILE A 191 23.65 0.55 4.07
C ILE A 191 22.78 1.32 5.07
N THR A 192 23.37 2.34 5.70
CA THR A 192 22.67 3.19 6.69
C THR A 192 22.33 4.58 6.16
N ASP A 193 23.09 5.07 5.18
CA ASP A 193 22.85 6.36 4.50
C ASP A 193 22.74 6.17 2.99
N LEU A 194 21.51 6.03 2.49
CA LEU A 194 21.25 5.79 1.06
C LEU A 194 21.73 6.94 0.16
N SER A 195 21.96 8.15 0.68
CA SER A 195 22.47 9.28 -0.09
C SER A 195 23.87 9.01 -0.68
N GLN A 196 24.64 8.13 -0.04
CA GLN A 196 25.96 7.68 -0.51
C GLN A 196 25.92 7.05 -1.90
N MET A 197 24.78 6.50 -2.32
CA MET A 197 24.61 5.94 -3.68
C MET A 197 24.88 6.96 -4.78
N SER A 198 24.79 8.25 -4.49
CA SER A 198 25.16 9.32 -5.43
C SER A 198 26.63 9.27 -5.87
N LYS A 199 27.53 8.67 -5.08
CA LYS A 199 28.94 8.46 -5.42
C LYS A 199 29.10 7.55 -6.65
N LEU A 200 28.13 6.71 -6.98
CA LEU A 200 28.15 5.88 -8.19
C LEU A 200 28.09 6.68 -9.50
N LYS A 201 27.66 7.95 -9.46
CA LYS A 201 27.57 8.79 -10.66
C LYS A 201 28.91 8.93 -11.42
N VAL A 202 30.05 8.84 -10.74
CA VAL A 202 31.36 8.93 -11.37
C VAL A 202 31.68 7.75 -12.30
N TYR A 203 30.96 6.64 -12.17
CA TYR A 203 31.12 5.43 -12.96
C TYR A 203 30.14 5.31 -14.14
N VAL A 204 29.26 6.31 -14.36
CA VAL A 204 28.17 6.20 -15.34
C VAL A 204 28.68 6.00 -16.77
N ASP A 205 29.80 6.63 -17.12
CA ASP A 205 30.42 6.56 -18.46
C ASP A 205 31.55 5.50 -18.54
N ASP A 206 31.83 4.77 -17.45
CA ASP A 206 32.83 3.70 -17.45
C ASP A 206 32.25 2.43 -18.07
N ALA A 207 32.72 2.09 -19.26
CA ALA A 207 32.26 0.92 -20.02
C ALA A 207 32.44 -0.41 -19.26
N LYS A 208 33.49 -0.55 -18.43
CA LYS A 208 33.72 -1.74 -17.61
C LYS A 208 32.65 -1.84 -16.52
N CYS A 209 32.37 -0.74 -15.82
CA CYS A 209 31.33 -0.68 -14.82
C CYS A 209 29.93 -0.95 -15.40
N GLN A 210 29.63 -0.40 -16.58
CA GLN A 210 28.39 -0.71 -17.30
C GLN A 210 28.26 -2.20 -17.60
N GLN A 211 29.33 -2.82 -18.10
CA GLN A 211 29.33 -4.27 -18.41
C GLN A 211 29.16 -5.12 -17.14
N GLU A 212 29.87 -4.78 -16.05
CA GLU A 212 29.75 -5.45 -14.76
C GLU A 212 28.28 -5.37 -14.26
N PHE A 213 27.69 -4.19 -14.31
CA PHE A 213 26.29 -3.97 -13.89
C PHE A 213 25.29 -4.78 -14.72
N MET A 214 25.45 -4.77 -16.05
CA MET A 214 24.61 -5.56 -16.96
C MET A 214 24.74 -7.07 -16.72
N ASN A 215 25.94 -7.54 -16.41
CA ASN A 215 26.15 -8.94 -16.06
C ASN A 215 25.46 -9.32 -14.75
N ILE A 216 25.51 -8.46 -13.73
CA ILE A 216 24.78 -8.67 -12.47
C ILE A 216 23.28 -8.80 -12.72
N LYS A 217 22.71 -7.89 -13.51
CA LYS A 217 21.27 -7.95 -13.89
C LYS A 217 20.95 -9.26 -14.63
N TYR A 218 21.81 -9.69 -15.52
CA TYR A 218 21.64 -10.95 -16.26
C TYR A 218 21.67 -12.16 -15.33
N GLN A 219 22.60 -12.23 -14.37
CA GLN A 219 22.66 -13.30 -13.39
C GLN A 219 21.39 -13.35 -12.50
N ASN A 220 20.87 -12.20 -12.09
CA ASN A 220 19.62 -12.15 -11.35
C ASN A 220 18.41 -12.61 -12.19
N LYS A 221 18.40 -12.29 -13.50
CA LYS A 221 17.37 -12.79 -14.42
C LYS A 221 17.45 -14.30 -14.62
N ILE A 222 18.65 -14.89 -14.66
CA ILE A 222 18.84 -16.34 -14.66
C ILE A 222 18.27 -16.96 -13.38
N ARG A 223 18.53 -16.34 -12.21
CA ARG A 223 17.99 -16.81 -10.92
C ARG A 223 16.46 -16.80 -10.93
N LEU A 224 15.85 -15.74 -11.44
CA LEU A 224 14.38 -15.67 -11.56
C LEU A 224 13.84 -16.67 -12.59
N ALA A 225 14.52 -16.84 -13.72
CA ALA A 225 14.13 -17.83 -14.74
C ALA A 225 14.14 -19.26 -14.18
N ASN A 226 15.15 -19.62 -13.38
CA ASN A 226 15.23 -20.91 -12.70
C ASN A 226 14.11 -21.08 -11.68
N TYR A 227 13.81 -20.04 -10.91
CA TYR A 227 12.66 -20.05 -9.98
C TYR A 227 11.33 -20.28 -10.72
N ILE A 228 11.12 -19.60 -11.84
CA ILE A 228 9.92 -19.77 -12.69
C ILE A 228 9.86 -21.20 -13.23
N LYS A 229 10.99 -21.74 -13.71
CA LYS A 229 11.04 -23.14 -14.19
C LYS A 229 10.67 -24.14 -13.11
N GLU A 230 11.22 -23.98 -11.91
CA GLU A 230 10.97 -24.87 -10.78
C GLU A 230 9.52 -24.83 -10.29
N HIS A 231 8.93 -23.63 -10.19
CA HIS A 231 7.62 -23.43 -9.56
C HIS A 231 6.45 -23.42 -10.55
N ASN A 232 6.69 -22.99 -11.79
CA ASN A 232 5.64 -22.87 -12.82
C ASN A 232 5.83 -23.86 -13.99
N GLY A 233 6.97 -24.54 -14.08
CA GLY A 233 7.28 -25.44 -15.20
C GLY A 233 7.54 -24.74 -16.54
N ILE A 234 7.68 -23.40 -16.54
CA ILE A 234 7.79 -22.59 -17.76
C ILE A 234 9.25 -22.21 -17.98
N ASP A 235 9.76 -22.49 -19.18
CA ASP A 235 11.08 -21.99 -19.61
C ASP A 235 10.95 -20.57 -20.15
N VAL A 236 11.74 -19.66 -19.58
CA VAL A 236 11.81 -18.25 -20.01
C VAL A 236 13.25 -17.89 -20.39
N ASP A 237 13.40 -17.08 -21.45
CA ASP A 237 14.71 -16.59 -21.85
C ASP A 237 15.14 -15.41 -20.95
N PRO A 238 16.22 -15.52 -20.18
CA PRO A 238 16.72 -14.42 -19.35
C PRO A 238 17.23 -13.21 -20.16
N ARG A 239 17.39 -13.33 -21.49
CA ARG A 239 17.70 -12.21 -22.37
C ARG A 239 16.47 -11.43 -22.81
N SER A 240 15.26 -12.01 -22.70
CA SER A 240 14.03 -11.32 -23.01
C SER A 240 13.80 -10.13 -22.05
N ILE A 241 13.00 -9.15 -22.45
CA ILE A 241 12.54 -8.11 -21.52
C ILE A 241 11.62 -8.77 -20.48
N PHE A 242 11.94 -8.65 -19.20
CA PHE A 242 11.04 -9.04 -18.13
C PHE A 242 10.09 -7.88 -17.82
N ASP A 243 8.84 -8.01 -18.25
CA ASP A 243 7.76 -7.05 -18.03
C ASP A 243 6.95 -7.50 -16.81
N VAL A 244 7.12 -6.80 -15.69
CA VAL A 244 6.70 -7.28 -14.38
C VAL A 244 5.54 -6.44 -13.83
N GLN A 245 4.44 -7.12 -13.49
CA GLN A 245 3.34 -6.53 -12.74
C GLN A 245 3.01 -7.42 -11.53
N VAL A 246 3.68 -7.14 -10.40
CA VAL A 246 3.53 -7.90 -9.16
C VAL A 246 2.97 -7.00 -8.05
N LYS A 247 1.72 -7.20 -7.72
CA LYS A 247 0.95 -6.44 -6.72
C LYS A 247 -0.37 -7.15 -6.45
N ARG A 248 -1.06 -6.84 -5.33
CA ARG A 248 -2.41 -7.37 -5.09
C ARG A 248 -3.30 -7.08 -6.29
N LEU A 249 -4.15 -8.04 -6.67
CA LEU A 249 -5.07 -7.84 -7.78
C LEU A 249 -6.23 -6.96 -7.35
N HIS A 250 -6.43 -5.88 -8.09
CA HIS A 250 -7.52 -4.94 -7.92
C HIS A 250 -7.83 -4.26 -9.24
N GLU A 251 -9.11 -3.94 -9.53
CA GLU A 251 -9.52 -3.34 -10.80
C GLU A 251 -8.76 -2.04 -11.10
N TYR A 252 -8.55 -1.15 -10.10
CA TYR A 252 -7.82 0.10 -10.30
C TYR A 252 -6.33 -0.06 -10.62
N LYS A 253 -5.73 -1.23 -10.35
CA LYS A 253 -4.34 -1.54 -10.70
C LYS A 253 -4.18 -2.01 -12.15
N ARG A 254 -5.29 -2.22 -12.86
CA ARG A 254 -5.38 -2.44 -14.30
C ARG A 254 -4.61 -3.67 -14.82
N GLN A 255 -4.55 -4.76 -14.04
CA GLN A 255 -4.01 -6.03 -14.53
C GLN A 255 -4.79 -6.54 -15.74
N LEU A 256 -6.12 -6.30 -15.78
CA LEU A 256 -6.96 -6.65 -16.93
C LEU A 256 -6.48 -5.92 -18.20
N LEU A 257 -6.18 -4.62 -18.11
CA LEU A 257 -5.67 -3.87 -19.27
C LEU A 257 -4.33 -4.43 -19.76
N ASN A 258 -3.44 -4.84 -18.84
CA ASN A 258 -2.15 -5.43 -19.19
C ASN A 258 -2.33 -6.78 -19.91
N ILE A 259 -3.18 -7.69 -19.41
CA ILE A 259 -3.39 -8.96 -20.12
C ILE A 259 -4.07 -8.77 -21.48
N LEU A 260 -4.95 -7.78 -21.63
CA LEU A 260 -5.52 -7.43 -22.94
C LEU A 260 -4.44 -6.93 -23.91
N HIS A 261 -3.46 -6.16 -23.43
CA HIS A 261 -2.30 -5.78 -24.22
C HIS A 261 -1.47 -6.99 -24.68
N VAL A 262 -1.25 -7.95 -23.77
CA VAL A 262 -0.57 -9.22 -24.10
C VAL A 262 -1.32 -9.97 -25.21
N MET A 263 -2.65 -10.07 -25.11
CA MET A 263 -3.48 -10.70 -26.13
C MET A 263 -3.39 -9.96 -27.48
N TYR A 264 -3.35 -8.62 -27.45
CA TYR A 264 -3.16 -7.82 -28.65
C TYR A 264 -1.80 -8.13 -29.31
N LEU A 265 -0.70 -8.12 -28.56
CA LEU A 265 0.62 -8.45 -29.10
C LEU A 265 0.69 -9.88 -29.65
N TYR A 266 0.03 -10.83 -28.99
CA TYR A 266 -0.06 -12.22 -29.47
C TYR A 266 -0.78 -12.28 -30.84
N ASN A 267 -1.91 -11.58 -30.98
CA ASN A 267 -2.64 -11.52 -32.25
C ASN A 267 -1.82 -10.86 -33.38
N GLU A 268 -1.08 -9.79 -33.07
CA GLU A 268 -0.17 -9.16 -34.03
C GLU A 268 0.91 -10.16 -34.49
N LEU A 269 1.51 -10.93 -33.59
CA LEU A 269 2.50 -11.95 -33.94
C LEU A 269 1.91 -13.11 -34.75
N LYS A 270 0.63 -13.46 -34.52
CA LYS A 270 -0.08 -14.49 -35.33
C LYS A 270 -0.32 -14.01 -36.75
N THR A 271 -0.69 -12.74 -36.92
CA THR A 271 -0.96 -12.17 -38.22
C THR A 271 0.31 -11.76 -38.98
N ASN A 272 1.36 -11.40 -38.27
CA ASN A 272 2.66 -11.03 -38.80
C ASN A 272 3.82 -11.76 -38.04
N PRO A 273 4.06 -13.05 -38.34
CA PRO A 273 5.13 -13.84 -37.68
C PRO A 273 6.53 -13.25 -37.87
N GLY A 274 6.73 -12.46 -38.93
CA GLY A 274 7.99 -11.76 -39.23
C GLY A 274 8.21 -10.47 -38.44
N MET A 275 7.27 -10.05 -37.61
CA MET A 275 7.36 -8.82 -36.83
C MET A 275 8.65 -8.82 -35.99
N ASP A 276 9.46 -7.77 -36.14
CA ASP A 276 10.69 -7.57 -35.37
C ASP A 276 10.36 -6.96 -33.99
N ILE A 277 10.28 -7.79 -32.99
CA ILE A 277 10.12 -7.37 -31.59
C ILE A 277 11.19 -8.03 -30.72
N VAL A 278 11.66 -7.30 -29.72
CA VAL A 278 12.49 -7.87 -28.68
C VAL A 278 11.67 -8.88 -27.88
N PRO A 279 12.14 -10.13 -27.70
CA PRO A 279 11.42 -11.11 -26.92
C PRO A 279 11.06 -10.58 -25.54
N ARG A 280 9.84 -10.90 -25.06
CA ARG A 280 9.32 -10.38 -23.80
C ARG A 280 8.66 -11.47 -22.97
N THR A 281 9.01 -11.49 -21.69
CA THR A 281 8.38 -12.34 -20.69
C THR A 281 7.52 -11.48 -19.77
N PHE A 282 6.20 -11.63 -19.86
CA PHE A 282 5.25 -10.96 -18.97
C PHE A 282 5.12 -11.77 -17.68
N ILE A 283 5.49 -11.16 -16.56
CA ILE A 283 5.48 -11.79 -15.25
C ILE A 283 4.43 -11.12 -14.38
N PHE A 284 3.33 -11.80 -14.12
CA PHE A 284 2.30 -11.40 -13.18
C PHE A 284 2.53 -12.07 -11.84
N GLY A 285 2.20 -11.36 -10.76
CA GLY A 285 2.15 -11.94 -9.42
C GLY A 285 1.11 -11.21 -8.61
N ALA A 286 0.17 -11.96 -8.01
CA ALA A 286 -0.94 -11.35 -7.30
C ALA A 286 -1.54 -12.28 -6.26
N LYS A 287 -2.34 -11.69 -5.36
CA LYS A 287 -3.35 -12.36 -4.53
C LYS A 287 -4.65 -11.57 -4.64
N ALA A 288 -5.78 -12.27 -4.70
CA ALA A 288 -7.10 -11.68 -4.68
C ALA A 288 -7.79 -11.97 -3.34
N ALA A 289 -8.60 -11.03 -2.86
CA ALA A 289 -9.51 -11.31 -1.75
C ALA A 289 -10.49 -12.43 -2.11
N ALA A 290 -10.83 -13.28 -1.16
CA ALA A 290 -11.63 -14.49 -1.40
C ALA A 290 -12.99 -14.22 -2.05
N GLY A 291 -13.66 -13.12 -1.63
CA GLY A 291 -14.95 -12.68 -2.18
C GLY A 291 -14.88 -11.86 -3.46
N TYR A 292 -13.69 -11.45 -3.90
CA TYR A 292 -13.54 -10.55 -5.05
C TYR A 292 -13.59 -11.31 -6.38
N LYS A 293 -14.80 -11.59 -6.84
CA LYS A 293 -15.07 -12.41 -8.04
C LYS A 293 -14.32 -11.91 -9.30
N ARG A 294 -14.36 -10.60 -9.59
CA ARG A 294 -13.69 -10.04 -10.77
C ARG A 294 -12.17 -10.18 -10.72
N ALA A 295 -11.57 -9.98 -9.55
CA ALA A 295 -10.14 -10.21 -9.36
C ALA A 295 -9.77 -11.68 -9.64
N LYS A 296 -10.54 -12.64 -9.13
CA LYS A 296 -10.31 -14.07 -9.39
C LYS A 296 -10.49 -14.43 -10.87
N LEU A 297 -11.47 -13.84 -11.55
CA LEU A 297 -11.65 -14.01 -12.99
C LEU A 297 -10.50 -13.44 -13.80
N THR A 298 -9.91 -12.32 -13.38
CA THR A 298 -8.72 -11.75 -14.02
C THR A 298 -7.51 -12.68 -13.87
N ILE A 299 -7.29 -13.27 -12.69
CA ILE A 299 -6.25 -14.29 -12.50
C ILE A 299 -6.47 -15.48 -13.41
N LYS A 300 -7.72 -15.98 -13.51
CA LYS A 300 -8.06 -17.06 -14.41
C LYS A 300 -7.77 -16.70 -15.88
N LEU A 301 -8.14 -15.49 -16.31
CA LEU A 301 -7.85 -15.02 -17.67
C LEU A 301 -6.34 -15.01 -17.94
N ILE A 302 -5.53 -14.48 -17.03
CA ILE A 302 -4.07 -14.44 -17.18
C ILE A 302 -3.51 -15.84 -17.39
N ASN A 303 -3.91 -16.80 -16.55
CA ASN A 303 -3.46 -18.19 -16.66
C ASN A 303 -3.94 -18.86 -17.96
N SER A 304 -5.21 -18.65 -18.36
CA SER A 304 -5.74 -19.22 -19.61
C SER A 304 -5.02 -18.65 -20.84
N VAL A 305 -4.69 -17.35 -20.84
CA VAL A 305 -3.90 -16.72 -21.91
C VAL A 305 -2.46 -17.25 -21.90
N ALA A 306 -1.87 -17.45 -20.72
CA ALA A 306 -0.54 -18.05 -20.57
C ALA A 306 -0.49 -19.46 -21.18
N ASP A 307 -1.49 -20.29 -20.91
CA ASP A 307 -1.59 -21.66 -21.45
C ASP A 307 -1.61 -21.64 -22.99
N VAL A 308 -2.35 -20.72 -23.59
CA VAL A 308 -2.41 -20.60 -25.06
C VAL A 308 -1.07 -20.12 -25.63
N ILE A 309 -0.55 -19.00 -25.11
CA ILE A 309 0.65 -18.34 -25.66
C ILE A 309 1.90 -19.20 -25.47
N ASN A 310 2.09 -19.77 -24.28
CA ASN A 310 3.30 -20.50 -23.95
C ASN A 310 3.45 -21.81 -24.74
N ASN A 311 2.34 -22.38 -25.21
CA ASN A 311 2.31 -23.62 -26.02
C ASN A 311 2.21 -23.38 -27.53
N ASP A 312 2.14 -22.12 -27.97
CA ASP A 312 2.07 -21.81 -29.40
C ASP A 312 3.48 -21.65 -30.01
N ALA A 313 3.94 -22.71 -30.72
CA ALA A 313 5.23 -22.68 -31.41
C ALA A 313 5.30 -21.66 -32.56
N SER A 314 4.17 -21.22 -33.12
CA SER A 314 4.14 -20.35 -34.30
C SER A 314 4.69 -18.94 -34.03
N ILE A 315 4.70 -18.51 -32.77
CA ILE A 315 5.28 -17.21 -32.37
C ILE A 315 6.75 -17.29 -31.96
N ASN A 316 7.38 -18.46 -32.12
CA ASN A 316 8.82 -18.69 -31.84
C ASN A 316 9.29 -18.22 -30.45
N GLY A 317 8.42 -18.32 -29.44
CA GLY A 317 8.73 -17.91 -28.07
C GLY A 317 8.96 -16.40 -27.87
N LYS A 318 8.62 -15.57 -28.83
CA LYS A 318 8.77 -14.10 -28.74
C LYS A 318 8.03 -13.48 -27.54
N ILE A 319 6.94 -14.14 -27.11
CA ILE A 319 6.21 -13.78 -25.88
C ILE A 319 6.09 -15.01 -25.00
N LYS A 320 6.32 -14.83 -23.71
CA LYS A 320 5.98 -15.77 -22.64
C LYS A 320 5.15 -15.05 -21.58
N VAL A 321 4.22 -15.78 -20.94
CA VAL A 321 3.38 -15.26 -19.86
C VAL A 321 3.51 -16.16 -18.66
N VAL A 322 3.80 -15.58 -17.51
CA VAL A 322 3.98 -16.31 -16.24
C VAL A 322 3.10 -15.67 -15.17
N PHE A 323 2.41 -16.48 -14.39
CA PHE A 323 1.72 -16.04 -13.19
C PHE A 323 2.38 -16.68 -11.96
N ILE A 324 3.13 -15.89 -11.20
CA ILE A 324 3.73 -16.32 -9.92
C ILE A 324 2.65 -16.25 -8.84
N GLU A 325 2.20 -17.40 -8.38
CA GLU A 325 1.19 -17.49 -7.35
C GLU A 325 1.69 -17.11 -5.96
N ASN A 326 0.76 -16.78 -5.07
CA ASN A 326 1.02 -16.44 -3.68
C ASN A 326 2.10 -15.34 -3.53
N TYR A 327 2.03 -14.29 -4.37
CA TYR A 327 2.97 -13.17 -4.32
C TYR A 327 3.09 -12.60 -2.89
N ARG A 328 4.31 -12.51 -2.40
CA ARG A 328 4.68 -12.06 -1.07
C ARG A 328 6.08 -11.45 -1.08
N VAL A 329 6.54 -10.92 0.05
CA VAL A 329 7.83 -10.23 0.13
C VAL A 329 9.01 -11.10 -0.28
N SER A 330 9.02 -12.40 0.04
CA SER A 330 10.08 -13.33 -0.39
C SER A 330 10.12 -13.55 -1.90
N ASN A 331 8.96 -13.51 -2.58
CA ASN A 331 8.92 -13.49 -4.05
C ASN A 331 9.43 -12.15 -4.60
N ALA A 332 9.06 -11.03 -3.97
CA ALA A 332 9.53 -9.70 -4.36
C ALA A 332 11.07 -9.61 -4.33
N GLU A 333 11.73 -10.21 -3.34
CA GLU A 333 13.20 -10.26 -3.20
C GLU A 333 13.92 -10.96 -4.36
N ILE A 334 13.23 -11.82 -5.11
CA ILE A 334 13.77 -12.50 -6.28
C ILE A 334 13.42 -11.76 -7.57
N ILE A 335 12.27 -11.09 -7.59
CA ILE A 335 11.70 -10.45 -8.79
C ILE A 335 12.32 -9.06 -9.05
N PHE A 336 12.61 -8.28 -7.99
CA PHE A 336 13.12 -6.89 -8.08
C PHE A 336 14.65 -6.75 -8.32
#